data_92140e09197e0c149f45b59d5cb211b4
#
_entry.id   92140e09197e0c149f45b59d5cb211b4
#
_cell.length_a   1.000
_cell.length_b   1.000
_cell.length_c   1.000
_cell.angle_alpha   90.00
_cell.angle_beta   90.00
_cell.angle_gamma   90.00
#
_symmetry.space_group_name_H-M   'P 1'
#
loop_
_entity.id
_entity.type
_entity.pdbx_description
1 polymer ?
#
loop_
_entity_poly.entity_id
_entity_poly.type
_entity_poly.pdbx_seq_one_letter_code
_entity_poly.pdbx_strand_id
1 'polypeptide(L)'
;MAAERTILERLEAAIAERRGADPSASYVARLNAKGLDAILKKIGEEATETVIAAKAGDRAGLVHEAADLWFHCLVLLGREGIPVAEVLAELERREGRSGIEEKASRKEP
;
A
#
# COMPACT_ATOMS: atom_id res chain seq x y z
N MET A 1 -18.30 6.24 -21.60
CA MET A 1 -18.56 5.51 -20.38
C MET A 1 -17.30 5.49 -19.51
N ALA A 2 -17.41 5.92 -18.27
CA ALA A 2 -16.26 5.93 -17.39
C ALA A 2 -15.88 4.50 -17.01
N ALA A 3 -14.59 4.20 -17.01
CA ALA A 3 -14.10 2.91 -16.55
C ALA A 3 -14.40 2.75 -15.07
N GLU A 4 -14.71 1.53 -14.64
CA GLU A 4 -14.88 1.24 -13.22
C GLU A 4 -13.53 1.44 -12.51
N ARG A 5 -13.61 2.02 -11.32
CA ARG A 5 -12.44 2.15 -10.48
C ARG A 5 -12.05 0.78 -9.91
N THR A 6 -10.76 0.51 -9.87
CA THR A 6 -10.26 -0.69 -9.20
C THR A 6 -10.49 -0.54 -7.69
N ILE A 7 -10.39 -1.64 -6.96
CA ILE A 7 -10.50 -1.59 -5.50
C ILE A 7 -9.40 -0.68 -4.91
N LEU A 8 -8.22 -0.66 -5.51
CA LEU A 8 -7.14 0.20 -5.02
C LEU A 8 -7.50 1.68 -5.16
N GLU A 9 -8.10 2.05 -6.28
CA GLU A 9 -8.53 3.44 -6.50
C GLU A 9 -9.68 3.83 -5.57
N ARG A 10 -10.61 2.90 -5.31
CA ARG A 10 -11.69 3.17 -4.37
C ARG A 10 -11.18 3.34 -2.94
N LEU A 11 -10.20 2.53 -2.55
CA LEU A 11 -9.56 2.67 -1.23
C LEU A 11 -8.78 3.97 -1.13
N GLU A 12 -8.07 4.35 -2.20
CA GLU A 12 -7.37 5.63 -2.25
C GLU A 12 -8.32 6.79 -1.96
N ALA A 13 -9.48 6.80 -2.62
CA ALA A 13 -10.48 7.84 -2.41
C ALA A 13 -11.03 7.82 -0.98
N ALA A 14 -11.31 6.64 -0.43
CA ALA A 14 -11.80 6.51 0.94
C ALA A 14 -10.77 6.99 1.95
N ILE A 15 -9.50 6.65 1.74
CA ILE A 15 -8.40 7.08 2.62
C ILE A 15 -8.26 8.60 2.57
N ALA A 16 -8.31 9.19 1.38
CA ALA A 16 -8.22 10.64 1.21
C ALA A 16 -9.34 11.34 1.97
N GLU A 17 -10.57 10.81 1.87
CA GLU A 17 -11.73 11.36 2.56
C GLU A 17 -11.57 11.28 4.08
N ARG A 18 -11.06 10.16 4.59
CA ARG A 18 -10.92 9.93 6.03
C ARG A 18 -9.72 10.61 6.66
N ARG A 19 -8.75 11.02 5.86
CA ARG A 19 -7.52 11.63 6.37
C ARG A 19 -7.79 12.88 7.22
N GLY A 20 -8.77 13.68 6.86
CA GLY A 20 -9.15 14.87 7.59
C GLY A 20 -10.28 14.66 8.59
N ALA A 21 -10.71 13.42 8.81
CA ALA A 21 -11.79 13.11 9.74
C ALA A 21 -11.33 13.19 11.18
N ASP A 22 -12.28 13.03 12.10
CA ASP A 22 -11.98 13.02 13.54
C ASP A 22 -11.13 11.79 13.89
N PRO A 23 -9.93 11.99 14.47
CA PRO A 23 -9.08 10.86 14.87
C PRO A 23 -9.74 9.88 15.85
N SER A 24 -10.72 10.34 16.63
CA SER A 24 -11.43 9.45 17.54
C SER A 24 -12.38 8.49 16.83
N ALA A 25 -12.76 8.82 15.59
CA ALA A 25 -13.73 8.04 14.81
C ALA A 25 -13.11 7.34 13.59
N SER A 26 -11.87 7.66 13.23
CA SER A 26 -11.24 7.12 12.03
C SER A 26 -9.80 6.68 12.31
N TYR A 27 -9.52 5.42 12.02
CA TYR A 27 -8.17 4.87 12.13
C TYR A 27 -7.19 5.61 11.20
N VAL A 28 -7.62 5.90 9.97
CA VAL A 28 -6.78 6.61 9.00
C VAL A 28 -6.43 8.01 9.52
N ALA A 29 -7.43 8.74 10.05
CA ALA A 29 -7.20 10.07 10.61
C ALA A 29 -6.25 10.00 11.80
N ARG A 30 -6.43 9.00 12.66
CA ARG A 30 -5.57 8.81 13.84
C ARG A 30 -4.13 8.54 13.44
N LEU A 31 -3.95 7.64 12.48
CA LEU A 31 -2.62 7.27 12.00
C LEU A 31 -1.94 8.47 11.32
N ASN A 32 -2.70 9.20 10.51
CA ASN A 32 -2.19 10.39 9.84
C ASN A 32 -1.78 11.47 10.86
N ALA A 33 -2.55 11.63 11.93
CA ALA A 33 -2.24 12.58 12.99
C ALA A 33 -0.95 12.21 13.75
N LYS A 34 -0.66 10.92 13.88
CA LYS A 34 0.58 10.47 14.51
C LYS A 34 1.81 10.74 13.66
N GLY A 35 1.64 10.88 12.35
CA GLY A 35 2.71 11.26 11.46
C GLY A 35 3.35 10.13 10.67
N LEU A 36 4.32 10.51 9.86
CA LEU A 36 4.98 9.60 8.92
C LEU A 36 5.59 8.38 9.59
N ASP A 37 6.31 8.57 10.69
CA ASP A 37 7.01 7.47 11.33
C ASP A 37 6.05 6.39 11.83
N ALA A 38 4.86 6.77 12.29
CA ALA A 38 3.85 5.82 12.72
C ALA A 38 3.35 4.97 11.55
N ILE A 39 3.16 5.59 10.39
CA ILE A 39 2.75 4.89 9.18
C ILE A 39 3.85 3.91 8.74
N LEU A 40 5.10 4.36 8.73
CA LEU A 40 6.23 3.53 8.34
C LEU A 40 6.41 2.34 9.28
N LYS A 41 6.20 2.55 10.58
CA LYS A 41 6.25 1.49 11.57
C LYS A 41 5.21 0.41 11.27
N LYS A 42 3.98 0.83 10.95
CA LYS A 42 2.91 -0.11 10.60
C LYS A 42 3.27 -0.95 9.38
N ILE A 43 3.83 -0.32 8.35
CA ILE A 43 4.25 -1.03 7.14
C ILE A 43 5.31 -2.08 7.48
N GLY A 44 6.30 -1.74 8.29
CA GLY A 44 7.32 -2.68 8.73
C GLY A 44 6.73 -3.86 9.49
N GLU A 45 5.80 -3.57 10.41
CA GLU A 45 5.12 -4.60 11.20
C GLU A 45 4.31 -5.55 10.30
N GLU A 46 3.52 -5.00 9.37
CA GLU A 46 2.68 -5.81 8.49
C GLU A 46 3.53 -6.64 7.50
N ALA A 47 4.65 -6.09 7.04
CA ALA A 47 5.57 -6.84 6.19
C ALA A 47 6.14 -8.04 6.95
N THR A 48 6.55 -7.85 8.20
CA THR A 48 7.06 -8.92 9.05
C THR A 48 5.99 -9.99 9.31
N GLU A 49 4.76 -9.56 9.62
CA GLU A 49 3.65 -10.49 9.85
C GLU A 49 3.30 -11.29 8.61
N THR A 50 3.43 -10.66 7.42
CA THR A 50 3.23 -11.36 6.15
C THR A 50 4.26 -12.49 5.99
N VAL A 51 5.52 -12.20 6.30
CA VAL A 51 6.59 -13.21 6.25
C VAL A 51 6.29 -14.37 7.21
N ILE A 52 5.89 -14.04 8.43
CA ILE A 52 5.60 -15.04 9.47
C ILE A 52 4.43 -15.93 9.04
N ALA A 53 3.35 -15.33 8.53
CA ALA A 53 2.17 -16.08 8.09
C ALA A 53 2.53 -17.02 6.92
N ALA A 54 3.32 -16.54 5.96
CA ALA A 54 3.77 -17.34 4.83
C ALA A 54 4.62 -18.51 5.29
N LYS A 55 5.56 -18.26 6.20
CA LYS A 55 6.48 -19.29 6.70
C LYS A 55 5.74 -20.37 7.49
N ALA A 56 4.68 -19.98 8.19
CA ALA A 56 3.86 -20.90 8.98
C ALA A 56 2.87 -21.71 8.12
N GLY A 57 2.75 -21.39 6.85
CA GLY A 57 1.76 -22.04 5.97
C GLY A 57 0.32 -21.63 6.29
N ASP A 58 0.14 -20.49 6.95
CA ASP A 58 -1.19 -19.97 7.32
C ASP A 58 -1.77 -19.16 6.15
N ARG A 59 -2.55 -19.85 5.30
CA ARG A 59 -3.11 -19.23 4.11
C ARG A 59 -4.02 -18.05 4.43
N ALA A 60 -4.93 -18.21 5.37
CA ALA A 60 -5.87 -17.15 5.74
C ALA A 60 -5.14 -15.97 6.36
N GLY A 61 -4.16 -16.25 7.22
CA GLY A 61 -3.33 -15.23 7.84
C GLY A 61 -2.52 -14.47 6.80
N LEU A 62 -1.97 -15.18 5.81
CA LEU A 62 -1.20 -14.53 4.75
C LEU A 62 -2.07 -13.56 3.93
N VAL A 63 -3.29 -13.96 3.59
CA VAL A 63 -4.21 -13.06 2.87
C VAL A 63 -4.53 -11.83 3.72
N HIS A 64 -4.79 -12.03 5.01
CA HIS A 64 -5.10 -10.94 5.92
C HIS A 64 -3.92 -9.96 6.04
N GLU A 65 -2.72 -10.48 6.27
CA GLU A 65 -1.55 -9.61 6.46
C GLU A 65 -1.13 -8.91 5.16
N ALA A 66 -1.26 -9.59 4.02
CA ALA A 66 -1.00 -8.94 2.74
C ALA A 66 -1.97 -7.78 2.50
N ALA A 67 -3.25 -7.97 2.83
CA ALA A 67 -4.24 -6.90 2.69
C ALA A 67 -3.92 -5.73 3.62
N ASP A 68 -3.51 -6.01 4.87
CA ASP A 68 -3.11 -4.96 5.81
C ASP A 68 -1.88 -4.20 5.31
N LEU A 69 -0.90 -4.92 4.77
CA LEU A 69 0.30 -4.30 4.21
C LEU A 69 -0.06 -3.36 3.06
N TRP A 70 -0.87 -3.84 2.13
CA TRP A 70 -1.28 -3.01 0.99
C TRP A 70 -2.08 -1.78 1.44
N PHE A 71 -2.97 -1.97 2.41
CA PHE A 71 -3.75 -0.86 2.95
C PHE A 71 -2.85 0.23 3.53
N HIS A 72 -1.88 -0.15 4.33
CA HIS A 72 -0.96 0.83 4.94
C HIS A 72 -0.05 1.49 3.90
N CYS A 73 0.31 0.76 2.84
CA CYS A 73 1.02 1.37 1.72
C CYS A 73 0.17 2.44 1.04
N LEU A 74 -1.14 2.19 0.90
CA LEU A 74 -2.05 3.20 0.33
C LEU A 74 -2.16 4.43 1.24
N VAL A 75 -2.17 4.22 2.56
CA VAL A 75 -2.16 5.34 3.51
C VAL A 75 -0.90 6.20 3.34
N LEU A 76 0.25 5.54 3.20
CA LEU A 76 1.52 6.23 2.97
C LEU A 76 1.50 7.04 1.67
N LEU A 77 1.08 6.41 0.58
CA LEU A 77 1.01 7.09 -0.71
C LEU A 77 0.11 8.32 -0.65
N GLY A 78 -1.05 8.18 0.01
CA GLY A 78 -1.96 9.30 0.19
C GLY A 78 -1.34 10.45 0.96
N ARG A 79 -0.61 10.13 2.02
CA ARG A 79 0.10 11.15 2.80
C ARG A 79 1.16 11.86 1.97
N GLU A 80 1.87 11.14 1.12
CA GLU A 80 2.94 11.70 0.29
C GLU A 80 2.43 12.36 -0.99
N GLY A 81 1.12 12.34 -1.20
CA GLY A 81 0.51 12.94 -2.38
C GLY A 81 0.79 12.20 -3.66
N ILE A 82 1.04 10.89 -3.56
CA ILE A 82 1.33 10.05 -4.72
C ILE A 82 0.07 9.27 -5.11
N PRO A 83 -0.49 9.52 -6.30
CA PRO A 83 -1.66 8.76 -6.75
C PRO A 83 -1.35 7.29 -6.98
N VAL A 84 -2.31 6.44 -6.67
CA VAL A 84 -2.21 5.00 -6.96
C VAL A 84 -1.91 4.76 -8.44
N ALA A 85 -2.44 5.61 -9.31
CA ALA A 85 -2.21 5.51 -10.75
C ALA A 85 -0.72 5.49 -11.11
N GLU A 86 0.11 6.20 -10.35
CA GLU A 86 1.56 6.20 -10.61
C GLU A 86 2.19 4.84 -10.29
N VAL A 87 1.73 4.19 -9.22
CA VAL A 87 2.21 2.86 -8.86
C VAL A 87 1.74 1.83 -9.88
N LEU A 88 0.47 1.95 -10.30
CA LEU A 88 -0.09 1.05 -11.31
C LEU A 88 0.65 1.20 -12.65
N ALA A 89 0.99 2.44 -13.02
CA ALA A 89 1.75 2.69 -14.24
C ALA A 89 3.14 2.05 -14.17
N GLU A 90 3.78 2.10 -13.01
CA GLU A 90 5.08 1.46 -12.83
C GLU A 90 4.98 -0.06 -12.93
N LEU A 91 3.91 -0.65 -12.39
CA LEU A 91 3.66 -2.09 -12.51
C LEU A 91 3.38 -2.47 -13.96
N GLU A 92 2.61 -1.64 -14.67
CA GLU A 92 2.31 -1.85 -16.08
C GLU A 92 3.58 -1.82 -16.92
N ARG A 93 4.49 -0.90 -16.62
CA ARG A 93 5.79 -0.80 -17.29
C ARG A 93 6.59 -2.09 -17.12
N ARG A 94 6.46 -2.75 -15.98
CA ARG A 94 7.17 -4.02 -15.71
C ARG A 94 6.51 -5.24 -16.33
N GLU A 95 5.27 -5.10 -16.73
CA GLU A 95 4.53 -6.19 -17.34
C GLU A 95 5.22 -6.66 -18.62
N GLY A 96 5.38 -7.97 -18.76
CA GLY A 96 6.07 -8.54 -19.93
C GLY A 96 7.58 -8.46 -19.89
N ARG A 97 8.17 -7.89 -18.85
CA ARG A 97 9.63 -7.80 -18.69
C ARG A 97 10.10 -8.81 -17.65
N SER A 98 11.26 -9.41 -17.90
CA SER A 98 11.85 -10.32 -16.91
C SER A 98 12.44 -9.53 -15.74
N GLY A 99 12.58 -10.17 -14.59
CA GLY A 99 13.24 -9.56 -13.43
C GLY A 99 14.68 -9.16 -13.75
N ILE A 100 15.36 -9.93 -14.59
CA ILE A 100 16.73 -9.64 -15.01
C ILE A 100 16.76 -8.36 -15.84
N GLU A 101 15.83 -8.21 -16.80
CA GLU A 101 15.74 -7.03 -17.64
C GLU A 101 15.43 -5.80 -16.80
N GLU A 102 14.51 -5.92 -15.83
CA GLU A 102 14.14 -4.83 -14.95
C GLU A 102 15.33 -4.36 -14.13
N LYS A 103 16.07 -5.30 -13.55
CA LYS A 103 17.23 -4.97 -12.73
C LYS A 103 18.30 -4.30 -13.57
N ALA A 104 18.51 -4.78 -14.79
CA ALA A 104 19.53 -4.19 -15.69
C ALA A 104 19.16 -2.78 -16.12
N SER A 105 17.88 -2.45 -16.21
CA SER A 105 17.42 -1.11 -16.63
C SER A 105 17.54 -0.07 -15.53
N ARG A 106 17.67 -0.49 -14.27
CA ARG A 106 17.81 0.44 -13.15
C ARG A 106 19.25 0.93 -13.04
N LYS A 107 19.39 2.22 -12.71
CA LYS A 107 20.72 2.79 -12.43
C LYS A 107 21.00 2.52 -10.95
N GLU A 108 21.76 1.46 -10.70
CA GLU A 108 22.11 1.11 -9.34
C GLU A 108 23.27 1.98 -8.86
N PRO A 109 23.23 2.45 -7.60
CA PRO A 109 24.37 3.16 -7.03
C PRO A 109 25.54 2.21 -6.88
#